data_3c34abc2e95f32c1b3710ac336bbcfa3
#
_entry.id   3c34abc2e95f32c1b3710ac336bbcfa3
#
_cell.length_a   1.000
_cell.length_b   1.000
_cell.length_c   1.000
_cell.angle_alpha   90.00
_cell.angle_beta   90.00
_cell.angle_gamma   90.00
#
_symmetry.space_group_name_H-M   'P 1'
#
loop_
_entity.id
_entity.type
_entity.pdbx_description
1 polymer ?
#
loop_
_entity_poly.entity_id
_entity_poly.type
_entity_poly.pdbx_seq_one_letter_code
_entity_poly.pdbx_strand_id
1 'polypeptide(L)'
;LSGGREMISSAISAAQIINTKIIGVSVLTSLSDQDTSELFQNTAKAQTANLFKLASDAGVDGIVCSPLELELAQEFLSLDTIKITPGIREDVVENDDQSRTMTAKQAIHNGASFLVIGRPITKAANISEALKYFSQIINE
;
A
#
# COMPACT_ATOMS: atom_id res chain seq x y z
N LEU A 1 0.68 11.28 -0.27
CA LEU A 1 0.94 11.95 -1.58
C LEU A 1 -0.03 13.11 -1.85
N SER A 2 -1.23 13.08 -1.25
CA SER A 2 -2.29 14.09 -1.47
C SER A 2 -1.91 15.52 -1.03
N GLY A 3 -0.83 15.72 -0.29
CA GLY A 3 -0.29 17.04 0.06
C GLY A 3 0.44 17.75 -1.08
N GLY A 4 0.61 17.07 -2.23
CA GLY A 4 1.18 17.66 -3.45
C GLY A 4 2.72 17.70 -3.47
N ARG A 5 3.24 18.10 -4.63
CA ARG A 5 4.67 18.06 -4.97
C ARG A 5 5.57 18.82 -4.00
N GLU A 6 5.17 20.01 -3.61
CA GLU A 6 5.99 20.87 -2.74
C GLU A 6 6.20 20.25 -1.35
N MET A 7 5.12 19.73 -0.75
CA MET A 7 5.18 19.03 0.53
C MET A 7 6.10 17.79 0.43
N ILE A 8 5.96 17.00 -0.64
CA ILE A 8 6.76 15.78 -0.85
C ILE A 8 8.24 16.16 -1.01
N SER A 9 8.55 17.15 -1.83
CA SER A 9 9.93 17.61 -2.07
C SER A 9 10.58 18.13 -0.79
N SER A 10 9.84 18.86 0.04
CA SER A 10 10.32 19.35 1.34
C SER A 10 10.61 18.18 2.30
N ALA A 11 9.74 17.18 2.34
CA ALA A 11 9.94 15.97 3.15
C ALA A 11 11.19 15.19 2.71
N ILE A 12 11.37 14.98 1.40
CA ILE A 12 12.54 14.29 0.85
C ILE A 12 13.83 15.05 1.21
N SER A 13 13.84 16.37 1.01
CA SER A 13 15.01 17.20 1.33
C SER A 13 15.41 17.10 2.81
N ALA A 14 14.44 17.12 3.71
CA ALA A 14 14.69 16.96 5.15
C ALA A 14 15.19 15.55 5.50
N ALA A 15 14.61 14.52 4.87
CA ALA A 15 14.94 13.13 5.12
C ALA A 15 16.36 12.75 4.66
N GLN A 16 16.84 13.33 3.58
CA GLN A 16 18.19 13.11 3.07
C GLN A 16 19.28 13.47 4.10
N ILE A 17 19.05 14.49 4.93
CA ILE A 17 20.01 14.95 5.95
C ILE A 17 20.27 13.85 6.99
N ILE A 18 19.28 13.04 7.29
CA ILE A 18 19.31 12.01 8.35
C ILE A 18 19.22 10.59 7.78
N ASN A 19 19.40 10.43 6.46
CA ASN A 19 19.33 9.14 5.77
C ASN A 19 18.03 8.34 6.07
N THR A 20 16.90 9.03 6.09
CA THR A 20 15.57 8.45 6.33
C THR A 20 14.81 8.29 5.01
N LYS A 21 14.08 7.20 4.84
CA LYS A 21 13.26 6.94 3.65
C LYS A 21 11.91 7.65 3.75
N ILE A 22 11.46 8.19 2.62
CA ILE A 22 10.11 8.78 2.49
C ILE A 22 9.20 7.81 1.77
N ILE A 23 8.13 7.41 2.46
CA ILE A 23 7.10 6.53 1.93
C ILE A 23 5.82 7.35 1.68
N GLY A 24 5.43 7.42 0.42
CA GLY A 24 4.22 8.15 0.01
C GLY A 24 2.96 7.29 0.12
N VAL A 25 1.93 7.75 0.82
CA VAL A 25 0.64 7.04 0.87
C VAL A 25 -0.19 7.43 -0.36
N SER A 26 -0.69 6.43 -1.09
CA SER A 26 -1.59 6.59 -2.24
C SER A 26 -3.05 6.79 -1.81
N VAL A 27 -4.02 6.25 -2.53
CA VAL A 27 -5.42 6.22 -2.10
C VAL A 27 -5.58 5.26 -0.94
N LEU A 28 -6.27 5.67 0.12
CA LEU A 28 -6.51 4.82 1.29
C LEU A 28 -7.32 3.58 0.89
N THR A 29 -6.90 2.41 1.37
CA THR A 29 -7.55 1.12 1.06
C THR A 29 -8.97 0.98 1.60
N SER A 30 -9.35 1.81 2.56
CA SER A 30 -10.71 1.90 3.10
C SER A 30 -11.68 2.72 2.24
N LEU A 31 -11.17 3.54 1.31
CA LEU A 31 -12.02 4.31 0.41
C LEU A 31 -12.58 3.43 -0.69
N SER A 32 -13.89 3.47 -0.87
CA SER A 32 -14.59 2.90 -2.02
C SER A 32 -14.38 3.77 -3.27
N ASP A 33 -14.79 3.27 -4.44
CA ASP A 33 -14.81 4.08 -5.67
C ASP A 33 -15.74 5.30 -5.55
N GLN A 34 -16.86 5.15 -4.82
CA GLN A 34 -17.77 6.26 -4.55
C GLN A 34 -17.09 7.34 -3.69
N ASP A 35 -16.48 6.96 -2.56
CA ASP A 35 -15.74 7.90 -1.70
C ASP A 35 -14.64 8.61 -2.48
N THR A 36 -13.91 7.86 -3.30
CA THR A 36 -12.83 8.42 -4.11
C THR A 36 -13.36 9.40 -5.16
N SER A 37 -14.49 9.09 -5.79
CA SER A 37 -15.15 9.98 -6.74
C SER A 37 -15.64 11.26 -6.07
N GLU A 38 -16.22 11.16 -4.89
CA GLU A 38 -16.70 12.35 -4.13
C GLU A 38 -15.54 13.23 -3.68
N LEU A 39 -14.43 12.66 -3.20
CA LEU A 39 -13.29 13.40 -2.66
C LEU A 39 -12.37 13.97 -3.74
N PHE A 40 -12.13 13.20 -4.82
CA PHE A 40 -11.13 13.54 -5.82
C PHE A 40 -11.70 13.78 -7.22
N GLN A 41 -12.99 13.62 -7.42
CA GLN A 41 -13.68 13.69 -8.71
C GLN A 41 -13.05 12.72 -9.75
N ASN A 42 -12.64 11.56 -9.28
CA ASN A 42 -11.91 10.57 -10.07
C ASN A 42 -12.20 9.16 -9.55
N THR A 43 -11.97 8.13 -10.38
CA THR A 43 -12.03 6.73 -9.91
C THR A 43 -10.82 6.43 -9.02
N ALA A 44 -10.93 5.46 -8.12
CA ALA A 44 -9.80 5.03 -7.28
C ALA A 44 -8.58 4.64 -8.12
N LYS A 45 -8.79 3.88 -9.22
CA LYS A 45 -7.71 3.47 -10.13
C LYS A 45 -7.01 4.66 -10.78
N ALA A 46 -7.76 5.61 -11.35
CA ALA A 46 -7.18 6.77 -12.01
C ALA A 46 -6.51 7.72 -11.01
N GLN A 47 -7.09 7.89 -9.82
CA GLN A 47 -6.46 8.69 -8.76
C GLN A 47 -5.16 8.05 -8.27
N THR A 48 -5.13 6.72 -8.09
CA THR A 48 -3.92 5.98 -7.74
C THR A 48 -2.83 6.16 -8.80
N ALA A 49 -3.16 6.04 -10.08
CA ALA A 49 -2.21 6.27 -11.17
C ALA A 49 -1.61 7.68 -11.13
N ASN A 50 -2.43 8.70 -10.89
CA ASN A 50 -1.95 10.08 -10.73
C ASN A 50 -0.99 10.23 -9.54
N LEU A 51 -1.29 9.59 -8.41
CA LEU A 51 -0.44 9.63 -7.22
C LEU A 51 0.85 8.83 -7.42
N PHE A 52 0.83 7.70 -8.13
CA PHE A 52 2.03 6.94 -8.47
C PHE A 52 2.96 7.74 -9.40
N LYS A 53 2.39 8.40 -10.41
CA LYS A 53 3.15 9.32 -11.25
C LYS A 53 3.79 10.44 -10.44
N LEU A 54 3.04 11.06 -9.53
CA LEU A 54 3.56 12.10 -8.64
C LEU A 54 4.69 11.55 -7.74
N ALA A 55 4.53 10.34 -7.19
CA ALA A 55 5.53 9.66 -6.37
C ALA A 55 6.83 9.40 -7.15
N SER A 56 6.70 8.87 -8.37
CA SER A 56 7.81 8.63 -9.28
C SER A 56 8.55 9.91 -9.64
N ASP A 57 7.82 10.94 -10.07
CA ASP A 57 8.38 12.23 -10.46
C ASP A 57 9.08 12.96 -9.27
N ALA A 58 8.59 12.77 -8.06
CA ALA A 58 9.16 13.37 -6.87
C ALA A 58 10.34 12.56 -6.29
N GLY A 59 10.48 11.29 -6.64
CA GLY A 59 11.57 10.41 -6.20
C GLY A 59 11.40 9.93 -4.75
N VAL A 60 10.18 9.56 -4.33
CA VAL A 60 9.99 8.91 -3.02
C VAL A 60 10.61 7.53 -2.99
N ASP A 61 11.08 7.07 -1.83
CA ASP A 61 11.70 5.75 -1.67
C ASP A 61 10.70 4.60 -1.76
N GLY A 62 9.44 4.87 -1.47
CA GLY A 62 8.40 3.85 -1.51
C GLY A 62 6.99 4.42 -1.44
N ILE A 63 6.03 3.51 -1.53
CA ILE A 63 4.60 3.82 -1.46
C ILE A 63 3.87 2.88 -0.50
N VAL A 64 2.76 3.35 0.05
CA VAL A 64 1.71 2.50 0.61
C VAL A 64 0.57 2.45 -0.39
N CYS A 65 0.17 1.25 -0.82
CA CYS A 65 -0.91 1.04 -1.78
C CYS A 65 -1.70 -0.24 -1.49
N SER A 66 -2.93 -0.30 -2.02
CA SER A 66 -3.73 -1.53 -1.99
C SER A 66 -3.01 -2.68 -2.72
N PRO A 67 -3.20 -3.93 -2.29
CA PRO A 67 -2.67 -5.08 -3.02
C PRO A 67 -3.20 -5.19 -4.46
N LEU A 68 -4.40 -4.68 -4.73
CA LEU A 68 -4.99 -4.63 -6.08
C LEU A 68 -4.34 -3.58 -7.00
N GLU A 69 -3.50 -2.72 -6.44
CA GLU A 69 -2.80 -1.65 -7.17
C GLU A 69 -1.34 -1.99 -7.48
N LEU A 70 -0.84 -3.16 -7.05
CA LEU A 70 0.55 -3.57 -7.24
C LEU A 70 0.94 -3.71 -8.72
N GLU A 71 0.05 -4.25 -9.55
CA GLU A 71 0.29 -4.32 -11.00
C GLU A 71 0.37 -2.91 -11.62
N LEU A 72 -0.56 -2.03 -11.25
CA LEU A 72 -0.55 -0.64 -11.68
C LEU A 72 0.73 0.09 -11.22
N ALA A 73 1.22 -0.22 -10.02
CA ALA A 73 2.45 0.37 -9.51
C ALA A 73 3.67 0.05 -10.40
N GLN A 74 3.71 -1.12 -11.04
CA GLN A 74 4.80 -1.52 -11.94
C GLN A 74 4.84 -0.67 -13.22
N GLU A 75 3.72 -0.06 -13.63
CA GLU A 75 3.67 0.80 -14.81
C GLU A 75 4.30 2.19 -14.57
N PHE A 76 4.29 2.66 -13.33
CA PHE A 76 4.66 4.03 -12.97
C PHE A 76 5.94 4.13 -12.14
N LEU A 77 6.28 3.08 -11.38
CA LEU A 77 7.33 3.11 -10.38
C LEU A 77 8.49 2.17 -10.76
N SER A 78 9.70 2.51 -10.34
CA SER A 78 10.85 1.64 -10.53
C SER A 78 10.72 0.35 -9.72
N LEU A 79 11.45 -0.69 -10.13
CA LEU A 79 11.49 -1.98 -9.43
C LEU A 79 11.99 -1.83 -7.98
N ASP A 80 12.90 -0.89 -7.74
CA ASP A 80 13.49 -0.63 -6.42
C ASP A 80 12.55 0.14 -5.48
N THR A 81 11.44 0.69 -5.99
CA THR A 81 10.48 1.40 -5.16
C THR A 81 9.84 0.44 -4.15
N ILE A 82 9.98 0.74 -2.87
CA ILE A 82 9.40 -0.05 -1.77
C ILE A 82 7.87 0.02 -1.84
N LYS A 83 7.22 -1.15 -1.84
CA LYS A 83 5.75 -1.27 -1.86
C LYS A 83 5.27 -1.87 -0.53
N ILE A 84 4.65 -1.03 0.31
CA ILE A 84 4.08 -1.42 1.60
C ILE A 84 2.59 -1.62 1.42
N THR A 85 2.10 -2.82 1.69
CA THR A 85 0.76 -3.24 1.27
C THR A 85 -0.10 -3.66 2.45
N PRO A 86 -1.03 -2.80 2.90
CA PRO A 86 -2.12 -3.18 3.81
C PRO A 86 -3.25 -3.89 3.07
N GLY A 87 -4.30 -4.29 3.78
CA GLY A 87 -5.45 -4.98 3.16
C GLY A 87 -5.22 -6.47 2.92
N ILE A 88 -4.33 -7.08 3.70
CA ILE A 88 -4.06 -8.52 3.60
C ILE A 88 -5.15 -9.30 4.35
N ARG A 89 -5.77 -10.27 3.65
CA ARG A 89 -6.80 -11.17 4.18
C ARG A 89 -6.62 -12.55 3.55
N GLU A 90 -6.70 -13.60 4.36
CA GLU A 90 -6.68 -14.99 3.84
C GLU A 90 -8.08 -15.46 3.46
N ASP A 91 -9.10 -14.97 4.16
CA ASP A 91 -10.51 -15.27 3.91
C ASP A 91 -11.31 -14.01 3.62
N VAL A 92 -12.40 -14.17 2.88
CA VAL A 92 -13.39 -13.10 2.70
C VAL A 92 -14.17 -12.96 4.00
N VAL A 93 -14.01 -11.84 4.69
CA VAL A 93 -14.74 -11.53 5.92
C VAL A 93 -15.90 -10.62 5.57
N GLU A 94 -17.15 -11.11 5.79
CA GLU A 94 -18.36 -10.28 5.67
C GLU A 94 -18.26 -9.07 6.62
N ASN A 95 -18.64 -7.89 6.14
CA ASN A 95 -18.57 -6.61 6.87
C ASN A 95 -17.15 -6.15 7.26
N ASP A 96 -16.12 -6.54 6.52
CA ASP A 96 -14.80 -5.91 6.66
C ASP A 96 -14.83 -4.48 6.07
N ASP A 97 -14.23 -3.51 6.78
CA ASP A 97 -14.05 -2.14 6.29
C ASP A 97 -13.01 -2.04 5.15
N GLN A 98 -12.29 -3.13 4.87
CA GLN A 98 -11.35 -3.21 3.76
C GLN A 98 -12.06 -3.81 2.53
N SER A 99 -12.42 -2.97 1.58
CA SER A 99 -13.07 -3.38 0.33
C SER A 99 -12.09 -3.91 -0.73
N ARG A 100 -10.78 -3.67 -0.56
CA ARG A 100 -9.72 -3.98 -1.52
C ARG A 100 -8.66 -4.87 -0.87
N THR A 101 -8.91 -6.18 -0.83
CA THR A 101 -8.10 -7.17 -0.13
C THR A 101 -7.48 -8.22 -1.05
N MET A 102 -6.43 -8.88 -0.59
CA MET A 102 -5.73 -9.97 -1.27
C MET A 102 -5.04 -10.87 -0.23
N THR A 103 -4.75 -12.13 -0.59
CA THR A 103 -3.96 -13.00 0.30
C THR A 103 -2.49 -12.55 0.38
N ALA A 104 -1.81 -12.92 1.46
CA ALA A 104 -0.40 -12.59 1.65
C ALA A 104 0.46 -13.13 0.49
N LYS A 105 0.25 -14.38 0.11
CA LYS A 105 0.99 -15.04 -0.98
C LYS A 105 0.81 -14.32 -2.33
N GLN A 106 -0.42 -13.94 -2.67
CA GLN A 106 -0.70 -13.21 -3.90
C GLN A 106 -0.06 -11.81 -3.89
N ALA A 107 -0.13 -11.09 -2.76
CA ALA A 107 0.46 -9.77 -2.65
C ALA A 107 1.98 -9.80 -2.82
N ILE A 108 2.67 -10.81 -2.26
CA ILE A 108 4.12 -11.00 -2.45
C ILE A 108 4.40 -11.30 -3.93
N HIS A 109 3.65 -12.23 -4.53
CA HIS A 109 3.82 -12.59 -5.94
C HIS A 109 3.64 -11.37 -6.87
N ASN A 110 2.73 -10.47 -6.53
CA ASN A 110 2.46 -9.23 -7.27
C ASN A 110 3.46 -8.10 -6.95
N GLY A 111 4.49 -8.36 -6.14
CA GLY A 111 5.60 -7.45 -5.92
C GLY A 111 5.49 -6.56 -4.68
N ALA A 112 4.68 -6.92 -3.68
CA ALA A 112 4.73 -6.25 -2.38
C ALA A 112 6.11 -6.47 -1.72
N SER A 113 6.73 -5.40 -1.24
CA SER A 113 7.99 -5.47 -0.49
C SER A 113 7.74 -5.75 1.00
N PHE A 114 6.66 -5.21 1.53
CA PHE A 114 6.23 -5.39 2.91
C PHE A 114 4.71 -5.53 2.98
N LEU A 115 4.25 -6.42 3.87
CA LEU A 115 2.83 -6.61 4.18
C LEU A 115 2.48 -5.97 5.51
N VAL A 116 1.36 -5.24 5.56
CA VAL A 116 0.78 -4.75 6.82
C VAL A 116 -0.40 -5.64 7.18
N ILE A 117 -0.19 -6.52 8.15
CA ILE A 117 -1.18 -7.52 8.57
C ILE A 117 -1.68 -7.18 9.98
N GLY A 118 -2.89 -6.68 10.06
CA GLY A 118 -3.53 -6.28 11.33
C GLY A 118 -4.45 -7.38 11.88
N ARG A 119 -5.74 -7.24 11.64
CA ARG A 119 -6.81 -8.12 12.19
C ARG A 119 -6.62 -9.62 11.96
N PRO A 120 -6.10 -10.12 10.83
CA PRO A 120 -5.82 -11.54 10.66
C PRO A 120 -4.90 -12.11 11.75
N ILE A 121 -4.06 -11.28 12.35
CA ILE A 121 -3.20 -11.64 13.48
C ILE A 121 -3.86 -11.24 14.81
N THR A 122 -4.23 -9.96 14.94
CA THR A 122 -4.63 -9.39 16.25
C THR A 122 -5.98 -9.88 16.77
N LYS A 123 -6.84 -10.40 15.88
CA LYS A 123 -8.14 -11.00 16.21
C LYS A 123 -8.15 -12.53 16.04
N ALA A 124 -7.02 -13.17 15.76
CA ALA A 124 -6.93 -14.62 15.70
C ALA A 124 -7.17 -15.25 17.07
N ALA A 125 -7.82 -16.41 17.09
CA ALA A 125 -8.01 -17.19 18.32
C ALA A 125 -6.66 -17.57 18.97
N ASN A 126 -5.63 -17.80 18.15
CA ASN A 126 -4.25 -18.02 18.58
C ASN A 126 -3.31 -17.10 17.78
N ILE A 127 -2.89 -16.01 18.40
CA ILE A 127 -2.00 -15.00 17.79
C ILE A 127 -0.64 -15.62 17.40
N SER A 128 -0.09 -16.51 18.22
CA SER A 128 1.21 -17.14 17.94
C SER A 128 1.17 -18.04 16.72
N GLU A 129 0.09 -18.78 16.52
CA GLU A 129 -0.12 -19.61 15.33
C GLU A 129 -0.32 -18.74 14.08
N ALA A 130 -1.11 -17.68 14.17
CA ALA A 130 -1.30 -16.75 13.08
C ALA A 130 0.03 -16.08 12.65
N LEU A 131 0.85 -15.65 13.61
CA LEU A 131 2.19 -15.10 13.33
C LEU A 131 3.09 -16.13 12.62
N LYS A 132 3.10 -17.38 13.09
CA LYS A 132 3.88 -18.45 12.44
C LYS A 132 3.42 -18.70 11.01
N TYR A 133 2.11 -18.76 10.79
CA TYR A 133 1.52 -18.95 9.47
C TYR A 133 1.97 -17.85 8.49
N PHE A 134 1.80 -16.58 8.82
CA PHE A 134 2.23 -15.50 7.95
C PHE A 134 3.75 -15.45 7.76
N SER A 135 4.54 -15.76 8.80
CA SER A 135 5.99 -15.84 8.69
C SER A 135 6.44 -16.95 7.72
N GLN A 136 5.75 -18.07 7.66
CA GLN A 136 6.04 -19.14 6.70
C GLN A 136 5.77 -18.68 5.27
N ILE A 137 4.62 -18.09 5.01
CA ILE A 137 4.25 -17.57 3.67
C ILE A 137 5.28 -16.56 3.14
N ILE A 138 5.80 -15.69 4.01
CA ILE A 138 6.74 -14.64 3.61
C ILE A 138 8.13 -15.24 3.27
N ASN A 139 8.46 -16.41 3.77
CA ASN A 139 9.77 -17.06 3.57
C ASN A 139 9.74 -18.18 2.51
N GLU A 140 8.60 -18.48 1.89
CA GLU A 140 8.46 -19.38 0.74
C GLU A 140 8.81 -18.69 -0.59
#